data_bded0507240d04b67a8a39ccc100157f
#
_entry.id   bded0507240d04b67a8a39ccc100157f
#
_cell.length_a   1.000
_cell.length_b   1.000
_cell.length_c   1.000
_cell.angle_alpha   90.00
_cell.angle_beta   90.00
_cell.angle_gamma   90.00
#
_symmetry.space_group_name_H-M   'P 1'
#
loop_
_entity.id
_entity.type
_entity.pdbx_description
1 polymer ?
#
loop_
_entity_poly.entity_id
_entity_poly.type
_entity_poly.pdbx_seq_one_letter_code
_entity_poly.pdbx_strand_id
1 'polypeptide(L)'
;MRCERFVLGLVSVVGTLGCDPGTPPENPDDFIPVIQVPDCRPDNNGVIESSELPVVLGAVARVRVGQNVPVDIDGEVIDGVTTWDLTRPEVQTEPVGTLSVESMEGQWFAGLFPGADIAAPLLPGGSQLGPLLVEDDGWKLLGAASKDEDPPEGQTRVVYDRPTVLYPFPLQLGSRVTTTSRAQNAVLLGIPTAFDDTTEVEVVGTGTVILPDLILENTLQVRVRFSRTLLAGEVQQVSYIFVHECLGEVARFVSAAVPLAEPRPDDFATATEVWRLAL
;
A
#
# COMPACT_ATOMS: atom_id res chain seq x y z
N MET A 1 35.00 -25.42 -6.16
CA MET A 1 35.86 -24.83 -7.21
C MET A 1 37.27 -24.72 -6.70
N ARG A 2 38.23 -25.14 -7.54
CA ARG A 2 39.64 -25.40 -7.19
C ARG A 2 40.36 -24.09 -6.86
N CYS A 3 41.12 -24.06 -5.74
CA CYS A 3 42.25 -23.15 -5.54
C CYS A 3 43.48 -23.76 -6.17
N GLU A 4 44.06 -23.10 -7.14
CA GLU A 4 45.41 -23.40 -7.63
C GLU A 4 46.44 -22.62 -6.81
N ARG A 5 47.44 -23.38 -6.36
CA ARG A 5 48.64 -22.88 -5.66
C ARG A 5 49.65 -22.38 -6.66
N PHE A 6 50.14 -21.14 -6.44
CA PHE A 6 51.46 -20.74 -6.96
C PHE A 6 52.38 -20.47 -5.77
N VAL A 7 53.50 -21.18 -5.80
CA VAL A 7 54.65 -21.01 -4.89
C VAL A 7 55.70 -20.20 -5.66
N LEU A 8 56.21 -19.13 -5.09
CA LEU A 8 57.64 -18.78 -5.02
C LEU A 8 57.86 -17.38 -4.35
N GLY A 9 58.82 -17.37 -3.43
CA GLY A 9 59.67 -16.18 -3.19
C GLY A 9 59.54 -15.56 -1.79
N LEU A 10 60.50 -15.95 -0.95
CA LEU A 10 60.83 -15.38 0.39
C LEU A 10 60.89 -13.82 0.35
N VAL A 11 60.16 -13.15 1.22
CA VAL A 11 60.68 -12.07 2.13
C VAL A 11 59.72 -12.01 3.32
N SER A 12 60.29 -12.23 4.52
CA SER A 12 59.60 -12.12 5.81
C SER A 12 59.24 -10.67 6.08
N VAL A 13 57.97 -10.34 6.07
CA VAL A 13 57.43 -9.19 6.80
C VAL A 13 56.30 -9.76 7.69
N VAL A 14 56.58 -9.80 8.99
CA VAL A 14 55.59 -10.08 10.02
C VAL A 14 54.63 -8.90 10.05
N GLY A 15 53.58 -8.95 9.24
CA GLY A 15 52.40 -8.10 9.34
C GLY A 15 51.40 -8.85 10.17
N THR A 16 51.15 -8.46 11.39
CA THR A 16 49.99 -8.86 12.18
C THR A 16 48.74 -8.48 11.37
N LEU A 17 48.13 -9.42 10.72
CA LEU A 17 46.73 -9.30 10.26
C LEU A 17 45.85 -9.24 11.53
N GLY A 18 45.70 -8.06 12.06
CA GLY A 18 44.60 -7.77 12.98
C GLY A 18 43.31 -8.01 12.19
N CYS A 19 42.59 -9.08 12.53
CA CYS A 19 41.17 -9.13 12.26
C CYS A 19 40.58 -7.93 13.00
N ASP A 20 40.18 -6.92 12.27
CA ASP A 20 39.36 -5.84 12.82
C ASP A 20 38.11 -6.53 13.37
N PRO A 21 37.86 -6.54 14.69
CA PRO A 21 36.59 -7.00 15.20
C PRO A 21 35.57 -6.01 14.66
N GLY A 22 34.86 -6.42 13.61
CA GLY A 22 33.82 -5.62 13.02
C GLY A 22 33.02 -4.94 14.12
N THR A 23 32.80 -3.65 13.95
CA THR A 23 31.97 -2.84 14.85
C THR A 23 30.74 -3.66 15.22
N PRO A 24 30.45 -3.91 16.50
CA PRO A 24 29.26 -4.65 16.87
C PRO A 24 28.06 -3.95 16.18
N PRO A 25 27.07 -4.69 15.69
CA PRO A 25 25.89 -4.08 15.13
C PRO A 25 25.36 -3.09 16.17
N GLU A 26 25.11 -1.85 15.75
CA GLU A 26 24.44 -0.85 16.57
C GLU A 26 23.22 -1.51 17.19
N ASN A 27 23.02 -1.24 18.48
CA ASN A 27 21.97 -1.85 19.27
C ASN A 27 20.65 -1.74 18.49
N PRO A 28 19.90 -2.86 18.25
CA PRO A 28 18.63 -2.77 17.55
C PRO A 28 17.62 -1.85 18.22
N ASP A 29 17.82 -1.49 19.49
CA ASP A 29 17.03 -0.48 20.20
C ASP A 29 17.32 0.96 19.75
N ASP A 30 18.40 1.22 18.98
CA ASP A 30 18.69 2.54 18.40
C ASP A 30 17.96 2.78 17.06
N PHE A 31 17.29 1.75 16.52
CA PHE A 31 16.44 1.89 15.36
C PHE A 31 15.03 2.33 15.80
N ILE A 32 14.91 3.54 16.28
CA ILE A 32 13.61 4.21 16.33
C ILE A 32 13.34 4.62 14.88
N PRO A 33 12.38 3.96 14.19
CA PRO A 33 11.96 4.44 12.90
C PRO A 33 11.43 5.86 13.14
N VAL A 34 12.10 6.85 12.59
CA VAL A 34 11.64 8.24 12.63
C VAL A 34 10.48 8.37 11.66
N ILE A 35 9.40 7.62 11.89
CA ILE A 35 8.07 8.04 11.46
C ILE A 35 7.60 8.96 12.59
N GLN A 36 8.16 10.17 12.64
CA GLN A 36 7.47 11.24 13.32
C GLN A 36 6.28 11.60 12.48
N VAL A 37 5.16 10.91 12.73
CA VAL A 37 3.85 11.42 12.32
C VAL A 37 3.63 12.67 13.17
N PRO A 38 3.73 13.87 12.60
CA PRO A 38 3.64 15.09 13.40
C PRO A 38 2.27 15.11 14.09
N ASP A 39 2.27 15.16 15.40
CA ASP A 39 1.12 15.45 16.26
C ASP A 39 -0.11 14.52 16.19
N CYS A 40 -0.07 13.38 15.49
CA CYS A 40 -1.14 12.42 15.55
C CYS A 40 -1.05 11.57 16.83
N ARG A 41 -2.14 11.52 17.59
CA ARG A 41 -2.29 10.69 18.78
C ARG A 41 -3.53 9.85 18.64
N PRO A 42 -3.41 8.50 18.57
CA PRO A 42 -4.56 7.64 18.53
C PRO A 42 -5.41 7.87 19.80
N ASP A 43 -6.70 8.10 19.64
CA ASP A 43 -7.62 8.16 20.76
C ASP A 43 -8.36 6.84 20.99
N ASN A 44 -8.23 5.91 20.02
CA ASN A 44 -8.75 4.55 20.05
C ASN A 44 -10.26 4.49 20.26
N ASN A 45 -11.00 5.47 19.77
CA ASN A 45 -12.45 5.54 19.92
C ASN A 45 -13.23 4.70 18.90
N GLY A 46 -12.54 4.08 17.92
CA GLY A 46 -13.11 3.28 16.84
C GLY A 46 -13.67 4.11 15.69
N VAL A 47 -13.35 5.40 15.66
CA VAL A 47 -13.66 6.34 14.57
C VAL A 47 -12.37 6.98 14.11
N ILE A 48 -12.09 7.00 12.82
CA ILE A 48 -10.91 7.66 12.27
C ILE A 48 -11.36 8.96 11.59
N GLU A 49 -10.95 10.08 12.15
CA GLU A 49 -11.16 11.41 11.58
C GLU A 49 -10.05 11.76 10.58
N SER A 50 -10.24 12.78 9.75
CA SER A 50 -9.23 13.22 8.77
C SER A 50 -7.90 13.61 9.42
N SER A 51 -7.94 14.17 10.62
CA SER A 51 -6.76 14.56 11.40
C SER A 51 -5.94 13.37 11.92
N GLU A 52 -6.53 12.17 11.95
CA GLU A 52 -5.91 10.92 12.41
C GLU A 52 -5.32 10.07 11.26
N LEU A 53 -5.49 10.54 10.04
CA LEU A 53 -4.76 10.04 8.86
C LEU A 53 -3.89 11.16 8.25
N PRO A 54 -2.87 11.66 8.97
CA PRO A 54 -2.08 12.77 8.48
C PRO A 54 -1.27 12.36 7.25
N VAL A 55 -1.26 13.23 6.26
CA VAL A 55 -0.41 13.09 5.09
C VAL A 55 0.93 13.76 5.37
N VAL A 56 2.00 12.98 5.32
CA VAL A 56 3.36 13.49 5.53
C VAL A 56 4.14 13.36 4.22
N LEU A 57 4.40 14.49 3.57
CA LEU A 57 5.22 14.53 2.36
C LEU A 57 6.62 13.98 2.63
N GLY A 58 7.07 13.08 1.78
CA GLY A 58 8.38 12.44 1.90
C GLY A 58 8.46 11.33 2.96
N ALA A 59 7.38 11.08 3.71
CA ALA A 59 7.33 9.91 4.57
C ALA A 59 7.42 8.63 3.73
N VAL A 60 8.20 7.66 4.20
CA VAL A 60 8.39 6.37 3.54
C VAL A 60 7.92 5.27 4.48
N ALA A 61 6.89 4.55 4.05
CA ALA A 61 6.48 3.31 4.69
C ALA A 61 7.14 2.12 4.00
N ARG A 62 7.68 1.19 4.77
CA ARG A 62 8.16 -0.09 4.26
C ARG A 62 7.03 -1.10 4.36
N VAL A 63 6.85 -1.89 3.32
CA VAL A 63 5.82 -2.92 3.29
C VAL A 63 6.39 -4.23 2.76
N ARG A 64 5.97 -5.35 3.33
CA ARG A 64 6.20 -6.67 2.76
C ARG A 64 5.10 -6.98 1.77
N VAL A 65 5.49 -7.54 0.62
CA VAL A 65 4.58 -7.86 -0.48
C VAL A 65 4.58 -9.35 -0.74
N GLY A 66 3.47 -9.99 -0.44
CA GLY A 66 3.25 -11.41 -0.75
C GLY A 66 2.33 -11.57 -1.97
N GLN A 67 2.57 -12.61 -2.76
CA GLN A 67 1.72 -12.96 -3.90
C GLN A 67 1.14 -14.36 -3.73
N ASN A 68 -0.13 -14.53 -4.12
CA ASN A 68 -0.88 -15.78 -3.99
C ASN A 68 -0.85 -16.34 -2.57
N VAL A 69 -1.09 -15.48 -1.60
CA VAL A 69 -1.02 -15.77 -0.16
C VAL A 69 -2.36 -16.24 0.35
N PRO A 70 -2.44 -17.37 1.07
CA PRO A 70 -3.63 -17.73 1.81
C PRO A 70 -3.93 -16.66 2.86
N VAL A 71 -5.19 -16.22 2.94
CA VAL A 71 -5.64 -15.18 3.88
C VAL A 71 -6.91 -15.65 4.60
N ASP A 72 -7.11 -15.11 5.78
CA ASP A 72 -8.36 -15.18 6.52
C ASP A 72 -8.92 -13.75 6.63
N ILE A 73 -9.99 -13.51 5.87
CA ILE A 73 -10.64 -12.20 5.81
C ILE A 73 -11.49 -11.95 7.06
N ASP A 74 -12.11 -13.00 7.56
CA ASP A 74 -13.03 -12.90 8.71
C ASP A 74 -12.27 -12.73 10.03
N GLY A 75 -11.05 -13.28 10.10
CA GLY A 75 -10.24 -13.31 11.31
C GLY A 75 -10.80 -14.27 12.35
N GLU A 76 -10.11 -14.39 13.46
CA GLU A 76 -10.51 -15.21 14.61
C GLU A 76 -11.05 -14.30 15.74
N VAL A 77 -12.11 -14.73 16.41
CA VAL A 77 -12.61 -14.00 17.58
C VAL A 77 -11.87 -14.49 18.84
N ILE A 78 -11.00 -13.64 19.38
CA ILE A 78 -10.22 -13.88 20.59
C ILE A 78 -10.74 -12.93 21.69
N ASP A 79 -11.21 -13.47 22.80
CA ASP A 79 -11.75 -12.69 23.93
C ASP A 79 -12.84 -11.68 23.54
N GLY A 80 -13.60 -12.00 22.49
CA GLY A 80 -14.68 -11.14 21.97
C GLY A 80 -14.23 -10.05 20.99
N VAL A 81 -12.95 -10.04 20.60
CA VAL A 81 -12.38 -9.10 19.62
C VAL A 81 -11.97 -9.87 18.36
N THR A 82 -12.39 -9.38 17.21
CA THR A 82 -11.90 -9.93 15.92
C THR A 82 -10.41 -9.66 15.79
N THR A 83 -9.63 -10.70 15.49
CA THR A 83 -8.18 -10.62 15.39
C THR A 83 -7.73 -11.20 14.05
N TRP A 84 -6.96 -10.43 13.31
CA TRP A 84 -6.32 -10.85 12.05
C TRP A 84 -4.84 -11.04 12.28
N ASP A 85 -4.40 -12.32 12.33
CA ASP A 85 -2.99 -12.67 12.50
C ASP A 85 -2.29 -12.76 11.14
N LEU A 86 -1.39 -11.82 10.87
CA LEU A 86 -0.62 -11.69 9.64
C LEU A 86 0.86 -12.09 9.83
N THR A 87 1.20 -12.85 10.88
CA THR A 87 2.58 -13.18 11.29
C THR A 87 3.13 -14.48 10.69
N ARG A 88 2.60 -14.97 9.58
CA ARG A 88 3.04 -16.23 8.98
C ARG A 88 4.56 -16.31 8.78
N PRO A 89 5.20 -17.48 8.93
CA PRO A 89 6.65 -17.63 8.78
C PRO A 89 7.18 -17.15 7.42
N GLU A 90 6.39 -17.33 6.35
CA GLU A 90 6.75 -16.95 4.99
C GLU A 90 6.89 -15.43 4.83
N VAL A 91 6.22 -14.64 5.66
CA VAL A 91 6.26 -13.16 5.62
C VAL A 91 7.69 -12.64 5.73
N GLN A 92 8.55 -13.32 6.48
CA GLN A 92 9.95 -12.91 6.66
C GLN A 92 10.76 -12.99 5.36
N THR A 93 10.31 -13.77 4.39
CA THR A 93 10.97 -13.95 3.08
C THR A 93 10.32 -13.14 1.95
N GLU A 94 9.20 -12.48 2.22
CA GLU A 94 8.54 -11.63 1.24
C GLU A 94 9.40 -10.43 0.87
N PRO A 95 9.40 -10.00 -0.40
CA PRO A 95 10.06 -8.78 -0.83
C PRO A 95 9.59 -7.56 -0.02
N VAL A 96 10.50 -6.66 0.27
CA VAL A 96 10.20 -5.38 0.90
C VAL A 96 10.09 -4.32 -0.18
N GLY A 97 8.92 -3.70 -0.29
CA GLY A 97 8.65 -2.52 -1.09
C GLY A 97 8.60 -1.26 -0.23
N THR A 98 8.52 -0.13 -0.88
CA THR A 98 8.33 1.17 -0.22
C THR A 98 7.12 1.88 -0.79
N LEU A 99 6.39 2.57 0.08
CA LEU A 99 5.35 3.52 -0.26
C LEU A 99 5.82 4.89 0.22
N SER A 100 5.83 5.88 -0.67
CA SER A 100 6.16 7.25 -0.28
C SER A 100 5.16 8.22 -0.89
N VAL A 101 4.69 9.15 -0.08
CA VAL A 101 3.85 10.25 -0.55
C VAL A 101 4.74 11.34 -1.13
N GLU A 102 4.47 11.73 -2.37
CA GLU A 102 5.25 12.69 -3.12
C GLU A 102 4.48 14.00 -3.30
N SER A 103 5.22 15.11 -3.43
CA SER A 103 4.64 16.39 -3.82
C SER A 103 4.17 16.33 -5.27
N MET A 104 3.11 17.05 -5.59
CA MET A 104 2.71 17.31 -6.99
C MET A 104 3.68 18.24 -7.71
N GLU A 105 4.47 19.03 -6.98
CA GLU A 105 5.45 19.94 -7.57
C GLU A 105 6.55 19.16 -8.30
N GLY A 106 6.78 19.51 -9.56
CA GLY A 106 7.79 18.88 -10.40
C GLY A 106 7.34 17.56 -11.07
N GLN A 107 6.14 17.06 -10.77
CA GLN A 107 5.60 15.91 -11.48
C GLN A 107 5.19 16.31 -12.91
N TRP A 108 5.55 15.50 -13.91
CA TRP A 108 5.22 15.76 -15.31
C TRP A 108 3.70 15.85 -15.55
N PHE A 109 2.92 15.14 -14.73
CA PHE A 109 1.47 15.06 -14.81
C PHE A 109 0.74 16.12 -13.95
N ALA A 110 1.45 16.94 -13.18
CA ALA A 110 0.81 17.89 -12.24
C ALA A 110 -0.23 18.79 -12.91
N GLY A 111 0.03 19.25 -14.13
CA GLY A 111 -0.91 20.07 -14.88
C GLY A 111 -2.20 19.35 -15.31
N LEU A 112 -2.26 18.04 -15.24
CA LEU A 112 -3.44 17.23 -15.57
C LEU A 112 -4.42 17.11 -14.39
N PHE A 113 -3.94 17.35 -13.17
CA PHE A 113 -4.70 17.16 -11.94
C PHE A 113 -4.73 18.44 -11.11
N PRO A 114 -5.40 19.49 -11.61
CA PRO A 114 -5.51 20.75 -10.87
C PRO A 114 -6.23 20.50 -9.55
N GLY A 115 -5.63 20.98 -8.46
CA GLY A 115 -6.15 20.80 -7.09
C GLY A 115 -5.68 19.55 -6.38
N ALA A 116 -4.90 18.66 -7.00
CA ALA A 116 -4.27 17.59 -6.27
C ALA A 116 -3.24 18.13 -5.28
N ASP A 117 -3.29 17.65 -4.03
CA ASP A 117 -2.37 18.05 -2.96
C ASP A 117 -1.08 17.24 -3.01
N ILE A 118 -1.22 15.94 -3.30
CA ILE A 118 -0.14 14.95 -3.24
C ILE A 118 -0.29 13.90 -4.34
N ALA A 119 0.77 13.11 -4.55
CA ALA A 119 0.75 11.88 -5.32
C ALA A 119 1.19 10.71 -4.43
N ALA A 120 0.41 9.64 -4.41
CA ALA A 120 0.71 8.43 -3.64
C ALA A 120 0.84 7.21 -4.57
N PRO A 121 1.75 6.25 -4.27
CA PRO A 121 1.85 5.02 -5.03
C PRO A 121 0.54 4.24 -4.99
N LEU A 122 0.07 3.77 -6.14
CA LEU A 122 -1.10 2.88 -6.21
C LEU A 122 -0.75 1.44 -5.83
N LEU A 123 0.53 1.06 -5.99
CA LEU A 123 1.08 -0.25 -5.66
C LEU A 123 2.45 -0.08 -5.00
N PRO A 124 2.87 -0.97 -4.09
CA PRO A 124 4.19 -0.93 -3.47
C PRO A 124 5.32 -1.05 -4.51
N GLY A 125 6.28 -0.12 -4.44
CA GLY A 125 7.37 -0.07 -5.42
C GLY A 125 6.91 0.18 -6.85
N GLY A 126 5.64 0.57 -7.03
CA GLY A 126 4.98 0.69 -8.31
C GLY A 126 5.43 1.88 -9.14
N SER A 127 5.30 1.72 -10.45
CA SER A 127 5.55 2.74 -11.45
C SER A 127 4.37 3.69 -11.67
N GLN A 128 3.29 3.53 -10.87
CA GLN A 128 2.08 4.33 -11.01
C GLN A 128 1.74 5.08 -9.72
N LEU A 129 1.43 6.36 -9.88
CA LEU A 129 1.03 7.27 -8.81
C LEU A 129 -0.44 7.65 -8.98
N GLY A 130 -1.15 7.77 -7.87
CA GLY A 130 -2.48 8.34 -7.78
C GLY A 130 -2.41 9.77 -7.25
N PRO A 131 -2.73 10.79 -8.06
CA PRO A 131 -2.93 12.15 -7.57
C PRO A 131 -4.15 12.20 -6.65
N LEU A 132 -3.96 12.72 -5.44
CA LEU A 132 -4.98 12.77 -4.40
C LEU A 132 -5.32 14.21 -4.03
N LEU A 133 -6.60 14.42 -3.79
CA LEU A 133 -7.16 15.56 -3.09
C LEU A 133 -7.45 15.13 -1.65
N VAL A 134 -6.88 15.84 -0.68
CA VAL A 134 -6.99 15.54 0.74
C VAL A 134 -7.88 16.59 1.40
N GLU A 135 -9.09 16.21 1.76
CA GLU A 135 -10.09 17.09 2.34
C GLU A 135 -10.61 16.54 3.69
N ASP A 136 -11.21 17.39 4.49
CA ASP A 136 -11.75 16.99 5.80
C ASP A 136 -12.86 15.93 5.70
N ASP A 137 -13.59 15.88 4.57
CA ASP A 137 -14.65 14.91 4.31
C ASP A 137 -14.17 13.64 3.63
N GLY A 138 -12.89 13.57 3.21
CA GLY A 138 -12.33 12.35 2.62
C GLY A 138 -11.08 12.55 1.76
N TRP A 139 -10.40 11.45 1.51
CA TRP A 139 -9.34 11.37 0.50
C TRP A 139 -9.93 10.94 -0.83
N LYS A 140 -9.61 11.68 -1.88
CA LYS A 140 -10.22 11.51 -3.19
C LYS A 140 -9.16 11.34 -4.26
N LEU A 141 -9.23 10.24 -5.02
CA LEU A 141 -8.34 9.92 -6.13
C LEU A 141 -8.83 10.63 -7.40
N LEU A 142 -7.98 11.43 -8.01
CA LEU A 142 -8.29 12.18 -9.23
C LEU A 142 -8.01 11.39 -10.52
N GLY A 143 -7.24 10.31 -10.41
CA GLY A 143 -6.84 9.49 -11.54
C GLY A 143 -5.55 8.71 -11.26
N ALA A 144 -4.80 8.40 -12.32
CA ALA A 144 -3.51 7.71 -12.23
C ALA A 144 -2.54 8.25 -13.28
N ALA A 145 -1.26 8.29 -12.93
CA ALA A 145 -0.18 8.60 -13.86
C ALA A 145 1.02 7.67 -13.62
N SER A 146 1.76 7.34 -14.69
CA SER A 146 3.07 6.72 -14.51
C SER A 146 4.01 7.68 -13.79
N LYS A 147 4.89 7.14 -12.92
CA LYS A 147 5.88 7.94 -12.20
C LYS A 147 6.81 8.67 -13.18
N ASP A 148 7.32 7.94 -14.16
CA ASP A 148 8.11 8.50 -15.24
C ASP A 148 7.20 8.92 -16.40
N GLU A 149 7.57 9.96 -17.16
CA GLU A 149 6.80 10.43 -18.30
C GLU A 149 6.82 9.41 -19.45
N ASP A 150 7.97 8.76 -19.68
CA ASP A 150 8.18 7.76 -20.73
C ASP A 150 8.71 6.44 -20.14
N PRO A 151 7.90 5.68 -19.37
CA PRO A 151 8.34 4.42 -18.81
C PRO A 151 8.40 3.31 -19.89
N PRO A 152 9.29 2.33 -19.75
CA PRO A 152 9.48 1.27 -20.75
C PRO A 152 8.24 0.40 -20.98
N GLU A 153 7.38 0.27 -19.98
CA GLU A 153 6.09 -0.44 -20.07
C GLU A 153 5.00 0.35 -20.78
N GLY A 154 5.25 1.62 -21.09
CA GLY A 154 4.31 2.55 -21.68
C GLY A 154 3.67 3.48 -20.66
N GLN A 155 3.42 4.72 -21.10
CA GLN A 155 2.83 5.77 -20.26
C GLN A 155 1.45 5.38 -19.72
N THR A 156 1.20 5.68 -18.47
CA THR A 156 -0.15 5.70 -17.90
C THR A 156 -0.57 7.14 -17.62
N ARG A 157 -1.76 7.49 -18.10
CA ARG A 157 -2.40 8.78 -17.89
C ARG A 157 -3.91 8.60 -17.85
N VAL A 158 -4.46 8.61 -16.66
CA VAL A 158 -5.90 8.48 -16.42
C VAL A 158 -6.37 9.70 -15.65
N VAL A 159 -7.27 10.47 -16.21
CA VAL A 159 -7.91 11.62 -15.55
C VAL A 159 -9.40 11.31 -15.43
N TYR A 160 -9.90 11.28 -14.22
CA TYR A 160 -11.31 11.05 -13.95
C TYR A 160 -12.14 12.32 -14.12
N ASP A 161 -13.36 12.19 -14.62
CA ASP A 161 -14.34 13.28 -14.73
C ASP A 161 -14.84 13.74 -13.35
N ARG A 162 -14.78 12.86 -12.36
CA ARG A 162 -15.02 13.15 -10.94
C ARG A 162 -14.08 12.32 -10.06
N PRO A 163 -13.66 12.85 -8.93
CA PRO A 163 -12.80 12.13 -8.01
C PRO A 163 -13.46 10.88 -7.46
N THR A 164 -12.68 9.81 -7.26
CA THR A 164 -13.09 8.59 -6.56
C THR A 164 -12.78 8.72 -5.09
N VAL A 165 -13.77 8.57 -4.22
CA VAL A 165 -13.56 8.61 -2.77
C VAL A 165 -12.87 7.31 -2.33
N LEU A 166 -11.69 7.45 -1.71
CA LEU A 166 -10.93 6.34 -1.13
C LEU A 166 -11.24 6.13 0.35
N TYR A 167 -11.29 7.21 1.13
CA TYR A 167 -11.63 7.22 2.55
C TYR A 167 -12.62 8.34 2.82
N PRO A 168 -13.91 8.03 3.05
CA PRO A 168 -14.88 9.01 3.50
C PRO A 168 -14.69 9.25 5.01
N PHE A 169 -14.45 10.47 5.46
CA PHE A 169 -14.36 10.79 6.88
C PHE A 169 -15.70 11.29 7.46
N PRO A 170 -15.99 10.94 8.72
CA PRO A 170 -15.27 10.01 9.58
C PRO A 170 -15.42 8.55 9.14
N LEU A 171 -14.31 7.78 9.24
CA LEU A 171 -14.34 6.34 9.01
C LEU A 171 -14.76 5.64 10.31
N GLN A 172 -15.83 4.86 10.27
CA GLN A 172 -16.31 4.05 11.39
C GLN A 172 -17.07 2.85 10.87
N LEU A 173 -17.29 1.86 11.70
CA LEU A 173 -18.06 0.67 11.32
C LEU A 173 -19.40 1.05 10.67
N GLY A 174 -19.62 0.55 9.44
CA GLY A 174 -20.82 0.83 8.63
C GLY A 174 -20.71 2.08 7.75
N SER A 175 -19.64 2.89 7.84
CA SER A 175 -19.37 3.96 6.87
C SER A 175 -19.29 3.37 5.45
N ARG A 176 -20.00 3.99 4.49
CA ARG A 176 -20.06 3.49 3.12
C ARG A 176 -20.20 4.61 2.12
N VAL A 177 -19.49 4.51 1.01
CA VAL A 177 -19.61 5.40 -0.15
C VAL A 177 -19.46 4.60 -1.44
N THR A 178 -20.15 5.04 -2.49
CA THR A 178 -19.99 4.50 -3.84
C THR A 178 -19.72 5.66 -4.80
N THR A 179 -18.67 5.54 -5.59
CA THR A 179 -18.29 6.53 -6.60
C THR A 179 -18.17 5.85 -7.95
N THR A 180 -18.73 6.46 -8.99
CA THR A 180 -18.47 6.07 -10.39
C THR A 180 -17.72 7.21 -11.06
N SER A 181 -16.53 6.94 -11.57
CA SER A 181 -15.62 7.88 -12.21
C SER A 181 -15.34 7.44 -13.64
N ARG A 182 -15.38 8.36 -14.57
CA ARG A 182 -15.17 8.06 -16.00
C ARG A 182 -13.84 8.64 -16.48
N ALA A 183 -13.11 7.84 -17.27
CA ALA A 183 -11.92 8.26 -17.98
C ALA A 183 -12.15 8.13 -19.49
N GLN A 184 -12.30 9.25 -20.20
CA GLN A 184 -12.64 9.27 -21.63
C GLN A 184 -11.42 9.25 -22.55
N ASN A 185 -10.33 9.88 -22.15
CA ASN A 185 -9.09 10.02 -22.93
C ASN A 185 -7.91 9.43 -22.16
N ALA A 186 -8.13 8.27 -21.57
CA ALA A 186 -7.09 7.59 -20.81
C ALA A 186 -6.04 6.95 -21.72
N VAL A 187 -4.84 6.82 -21.18
CA VAL A 187 -3.78 5.98 -21.71
C VAL A 187 -3.39 5.03 -20.58
N LEU A 188 -3.43 3.73 -20.83
CA LEU A 188 -2.96 2.71 -19.89
C LEU A 188 -1.84 1.92 -20.52
N LEU A 189 -0.63 2.00 -19.92
CA LEU A 189 0.56 1.32 -20.44
C LEU A 189 0.78 1.58 -21.95
N GLY A 190 0.67 2.85 -22.35
CA GLY A 190 0.80 3.29 -23.74
C GLY A 190 -0.42 3.05 -24.64
N ILE A 191 -1.48 2.41 -24.15
CA ILE A 191 -2.67 2.07 -24.95
C ILE A 191 -3.77 3.09 -24.70
N PRO A 192 -4.22 3.86 -25.71
CA PRO A 192 -5.38 4.73 -25.60
C PRO A 192 -6.64 3.94 -25.27
N THR A 193 -7.40 4.40 -24.28
CA THR A 193 -8.60 3.70 -23.82
C THR A 193 -9.61 4.67 -23.21
N ALA A 194 -10.83 4.17 -22.98
CA ALA A 194 -11.85 4.83 -22.20
C ALA A 194 -12.58 3.78 -21.36
N PHE A 195 -12.97 4.14 -20.13
CA PHE A 195 -13.63 3.24 -19.21
C PHE A 195 -14.39 3.99 -18.13
N ASP A 196 -15.29 3.28 -17.48
CA ASP A 196 -15.97 3.70 -16.26
C ASP A 196 -15.50 2.80 -15.12
N ASP A 197 -15.04 3.41 -14.01
CA ASP A 197 -14.67 2.75 -12.77
C ASP A 197 -15.75 2.99 -11.72
N THR A 198 -16.25 1.94 -11.10
CA THR A 198 -17.11 2.04 -9.93
C THR A 198 -16.38 1.48 -8.73
N THR A 199 -16.25 2.30 -7.70
CA THR A 199 -15.62 1.95 -6.43
C THR A 199 -16.63 2.09 -5.31
N GLU A 200 -16.84 1.01 -4.57
CA GLU A 200 -17.61 1.00 -3.33
C GLU A 200 -16.64 0.76 -2.17
N VAL A 201 -16.63 1.67 -1.22
CA VAL A 201 -15.82 1.61 0.01
C VAL A 201 -16.77 1.43 1.18
N GLU A 202 -16.53 0.45 2.04
CA GLU A 202 -17.35 0.15 3.20
C GLU A 202 -16.49 -0.33 4.37
N VAL A 203 -16.66 0.26 5.56
CA VAL A 203 -16.04 -0.24 6.78
C VAL A 203 -16.87 -1.40 7.31
N VAL A 204 -16.32 -2.61 7.23
CA VAL A 204 -17.03 -3.87 7.50
C VAL A 204 -16.67 -4.51 8.83
N GLY A 205 -15.56 -4.10 9.45
CA GLY A 205 -15.10 -4.67 10.70
C GLY A 205 -14.22 -3.73 11.50
N THR A 206 -14.03 -4.06 12.77
CA THR A 206 -13.06 -3.45 13.67
C THR A 206 -12.45 -4.54 14.54
N GLY A 207 -11.17 -4.43 14.87
CA GLY A 207 -10.48 -5.46 15.65
C GLY A 207 -9.00 -5.19 15.82
N THR A 208 -8.26 -6.25 16.05
CA THR A 208 -6.80 -6.24 16.23
C THR A 208 -6.09 -6.85 15.03
N VAL A 209 -5.11 -6.16 14.48
CA VAL A 209 -4.20 -6.69 13.47
C VAL A 209 -2.85 -7.01 14.12
N ILE A 210 -2.39 -8.25 13.97
CA ILE A 210 -1.09 -8.70 14.43
C ILE A 210 -0.15 -8.78 13.23
N LEU A 211 0.83 -7.89 13.19
CA LEU A 211 1.93 -7.89 12.23
C LEU A 211 3.18 -8.50 12.86
N PRO A 212 4.21 -8.91 12.10
CA PRO A 212 5.42 -9.49 12.66
C PRO A 212 6.09 -8.65 13.76
N ASP A 213 6.00 -7.33 13.66
CA ASP A 213 6.69 -6.39 14.55
C ASP A 213 5.74 -5.50 15.35
N LEU A 214 4.42 -5.59 15.13
CA LEU A 214 3.41 -4.70 15.71
C LEU A 214 2.11 -5.42 16.03
N ILE A 215 1.45 -5.00 17.10
CA ILE A 215 0.05 -5.35 17.41
C ILE A 215 -0.73 -4.03 17.39
N LEU A 216 -1.76 -3.97 16.56
CA LEU A 216 -2.53 -2.77 16.29
C LEU A 216 -4.00 -3.01 16.66
N GLU A 217 -4.39 -2.53 17.82
CA GLU A 217 -5.76 -2.59 18.31
C GLU A 217 -6.63 -1.51 17.63
N ASN A 218 -7.96 -1.65 17.68
CA ASN A 218 -8.91 -0.70 17.08
C ASN A 218 -8.67 -0.39 15.59
N THR A 219 -8.12 -1.36 14.86
CA THR A 219 -7.92 -1.26 13.41
C THR A 219 -9.25 -1.48 12.69
N LEU A 220 -9.56 -0.62 11.72
CA LEU A 220 -10.74 -0.75 10.87
C LEU A 220 -10.43 -1.65 9.68
N GLN A 221 -11.33 -2.59 9.38
CA GLN A 221 -11.32 -3.35 8.13
C GLN A 221 -12.24 -2.67 7.13
N VAL A 222 -11.64 -2.17 6.04
CA VAL A 222 -12.33 -1.48 4.94
C VAL A 222 -12.39 -2.41 3.73
N ARG A 223 -13.58 -2.75 3.30
CA ARG A 223 -13.80 -3.48 2.06
C ARG A 223 -13.94 -2.50 0.90
N VAL A 224 -13.14 -2.70 -0.15
CA VAL A 224 -13.20 -1.93 -1.39
C VAL A 224 -13.62 -2.87 -2.51
N ARG A 225 -14.79 -2.64 -3.08
CA ARG A 225 -15.28 -3.32 -4.26
C ARG A 225 -15.05 -2.44 -5.47
N PHE A 226 -14.26 -2.92 -6.39
CA PHE A 226 -13.91 -2.21 -7.62
C PHE A 226 -14.49 -2.94 -8.83
N SER A 227 -15.05 -2.19 -9.76
CA SER A 227 -15.38 -2.71 -11.09
C SER A 227 -15.00 -1.70 -12.17
N ARG A 228 -14.52 -2.22 -13.29
CA ARG A 228 -14.16 -1.44 -14.48
C ARG A 228 -14.91 -1.95 -15.70
N THR A 229 -15.60 -1.05 -16.38
CA THR A 229 -16.29 -1.30 -17.64
C THR A 229 -15.48 -0.73 -18.78
N LEU A 230 -14.94 -1.59 -19.64
CA LEU A 230 -14.23 -1.25 -20.88
C LEU A 230 -15.07 -1.68 -22.10
N LEU A 231 -14.72 -1.17 -23.28
CA LEU A 231 -15.33 -1.65 -24.53
C LEU A 231 -15.12 -3.17 -24.76
N ALA A 232 -14.01 -3.71 -24.26
CA ALA A 232 -13.63 -5.12 -24.43
C ALA A 232 -14.24 -6.06 -23.38
N GLY A 233 -14.92 -5.53 -22.36
CA GLY A 233 -15.50 -6.32 -21.26
C GLY A 233 -15.49 -5.59 -19.95
N GLU A 234 -15.99 -6.24 -18.93
CA GLU A 234 -16.10 -5.72 -17.57
C GLU A 234 -15.35 -6.64 -16.60
N VAL A 235 -14.64 -6.04 -15.65
CA VAL A 235 -13.92 -6.76 -14.60
C VAL A 235 -14.30 -6.23 -13.24
N GLN A 236 -14.20 -7.07 -12.22
CA GLN A 236 -14.41 -6.70 -10.82
C GLN A 236 -13.36 -7.35 -9.94
N GLN A 237 -13.06 -6.68 -8.83
CA GLN A 237 -12.07 -7.09 -7.85
C GLN A 237 -12.48 -6.58 -6.47
N VAL A 238 -12.06 -7.27 -5.43
CA VAL A 238 -12.30 -6.86 -4.04
C VAL A 238 -10.97 -6.76 -3.32
N SER A 239 -10.84 -5.72 -2.49
CA SER A 239 -9.73 -5.58 -1.56
C SER A 239 -10.25 -5.39 -0.15
N TYR A 240 -9.53 -5.95 0.83
CA TYR A 240 -9.71 -5.67 2.24
C TYR A 240 -8.48 -4.90 2.73
N ILE A 241 -8.71 -3.70 3.22
CA ILE A 241 -7.69 -2.76 3.69
C ILE A 241 -7.84 -2.62 5.18
N PHE A 242 -6.73 -2.71 5.91
CA PHE A 242 -6.69 -2.51 7.34
C PHE A 242 -6.12 -1.12 7.63
N VAL A 243 -6.94 -0.27 8.23
CA VAL A 243 -6.60 1.15 8.49
C VAL A 243 -6.54 1.39 9.97
N HIS A 244 -5.42 1.94 10.44
CA HIS A 244 -5.19 2.26 11.84
C HIS A 244 -4.96 3.76 12.01
N GLU A 245 -5.45 4.33 13.11
CA GLU A 245 -5.20 5.73 13.48
C GLU A 245 -3.70 6.04 13.44
N CYS A 246 -3.32 7.18 12.92
CA CYS A 246 -1.96 7.70 12.78
C CYS A 246 -1.02 6.92 11.85
N LEU A 247 -1.30 5.67 11.52
CA LEU A 247 -0.46 4.86 10.62
C LEU A 247 -1.04 4.74 9.21
N GLY A 248 -2.35 4.96 9.06
CA GLY A 248 -3.02 4.76 7.78
C GLY A 248 -3.18 3.29 7.43
N GLU A 249 -2.93 2.94 6.18
CA GLU A 249 -3.04 1.57 5.72
C GLU A 249 -1.87 0.72 6.24
N VAL A 250 -2.21 -0.28 7.07
CA VAL A 250 -1.23 -1.18 7.71
C VAL A 250 -1.16 -2.55 7.05
N ALA A 251 -2.23 -2.95 6.36
CA ALA A 251 -2.25 -4.15 5.53
C ALA A 251 -3.35 -4.06 4.46
N ARG A 252 -3.17 -4.83 3.37
CA ARG A 252 -4.17 -4.98 2.31
C ARG A 252 -4.14 -6.39 1.75
N PHE A 253 -5.32 -6.95 1.49
CA PHE A 253 -5.53 -8.18 0.74
C PHE A 253 -6.26 -7.85 -0.55
N VAL A 254 -5.81 -8.38 -1.67
CA VAL A 254 -6.40 -8.16 -2.99
C VAL A 254 -6.84 -9.48 -3.60
N SER A 255 -8.10 -9.60 -3.99
CA SER A 255 -8.62 -10.79 -4.67
C SER A 255 -8.09 -10.91 -6.09
N ALA A 256 -8.34 -12.05 -6.75
CA ALA A 256 -8.25 -12.13 -8.20
C ALA A 256 -9.27 -11.17 -8.85
N ALA A 257 -8.87 -10.55 -9.96
CA ALA A 257 -9.82 -9.87 -10.83
C ALA A 257 -10.60 -10.92 -11.64
N VAL A 258 -11.93 -10.80 -11.65
CA VAL A 258 -12.81 -11.70 -12.38
C VAL A 258 -13.72 -10.89 -13.31
N PRO A 259 -14.25 -11.52 -14.41
CA PRO A 259 -15.28 -10.88 -15.24
C PRO A 259 -16.50 -10.49 -14.39
N LEU A 260 -17.15 -9.36 -14.70
CA LEU A 260 -18.34 -8.90 -13.95
C LEU A 260 -19.50 -9.90 -14.03
N ALA A 261 -19.54 -10.74 -15.08
CA ALA A 261 -20.53 -11.81 -15.23
C ALA A 261 -20.35 -12.97 -14.24
N GLU A 262 -19.17 -13.08 -13.59
CA GLU A 262 -18.91 -14.06 -12.55
C GLU A 262 -19.36 -13.54 -11.18
N PRO A 263 -19.59 -14.43 -10.20
CA PRO A 263 -19.83 -14.00 -8.82
C PRO A 263 -18.68 -13.13 -8.31
N ARG A 264 -19.04 -12.05 -7.61
CA ARG A 264 -18.05 -11.16 -7.01
C ARG A 264 -17.22 -11.95 -5.98
N PRO A 265 -15.91 -11.79 -5.98
CA PRO A 265 -15.04 -12.48 -5.02
C PRO A 265 -15.03 -11.75 -3.66
N ASP A 266 -16.22 -11.59 -3.04
CA ASP A 266 -16.31 -10.92 -1.72
C ASP A 266 -15.69 -11.77 -0.60
N ASP A 267 -15.66 -13.08 -0.79
CA ASP A 267 -15.05 -14.05 0.13
C ASP A 267 -14.00 -14.85 -0.64
N PHE A 268 -12.73 -14.62 -0.32
CA PHE A 268 -11.61 -15.33 -0.94
C PHE A 268 -10.60 -15.79 0.12
N ALA A 269 -10.19 -17.05 0.00
CA ALA A 269 -9.19 -17.65 0.89
C ALA A 269 -7.74 -17.50 0.40
N THR A 270 -7.55 -16.92 -0.80
CA THR A 270 -6.22 -16.64 -1.37
C THR A 270 -6.24 -15.27 -1.99
N ALA A 271 -5.41 -14.38 -1.48
CA ALA A 271 -5.16 -13.08 -2.07
C ALA A 271 -4.11 -13.19 -3.17
N THR A 272 -4.36 -12.55 -4.32
CA THR A 272 -3.35 -12.45 -5.39
C THR A 272 -2.18 -11.57 -4.98
N GLU A 273 -2.46 -10.58 -4.13
CA GLU A 273 -1.46 -9.71 -3.55
C GLU A 273 -1.84 -9.37 -2.10
N VAL A 274 -0.83 -9.35 -1.24
CA VAL A 274 -0.95 -8.92 0.16
C VAL A 274 0.14 -7.92 0.47
N TRP A 275 -0.23 -6.84 1.12
CA TRP A 275 0.72 -5.89 1.71
C TRP A 275 0.61 -5.92 3.22
N ARG A 276 1.75 -5.72 3.88
CA ARG A 276 1.84 -5.60 5.33
C ARG A 276 2.89 -4.56 5.69
N LEU A 277 2.55 -3.63 6.55
CA LEU A 277 3.51 -2.69 7.10
C LEU A 277 4.68 -3.46 7.73
N ALA A 278 5.90 -3.01 7.49
CA ALA A 278 7.14 -3.57 8.02
C ALA A 278 7.95 -2.47 8.70
N LEU A 279 8.50 -2.76 9.86
CA LEU A 279 9.43 -1.89 10.59
C LEU A 279 10.89 -2.19 10.23
#